data_69c4c4f27e866c1b252c4d304bd9d78e
#
_entry.id   69c4c4f27e866c1b252c4d304bd9d78e
#
_cell.length_a   1.000
_cell.length_b   1.000
_cell.length_c   1.000
_cell.angle_alpha   90.00
_cell.angle_beta   90.00
_cell.angle_gamma   90.00
#
_symmetry.space_group_name_H-M   'P 1'
#
loop_
_entity.id
_entity.type
_entity.pdbx_description
1 polymer ?
#
loop_
_entity_poly.entity_id
_entity_poly.type
_entity_poly.pdbx_seq_one_letter_code
_entity_poly.pdbx_strand_id
1 'polypeptide(L)'
;MFALYPNYPNPFNPVTNIRFSLPENQKVSLGIYSVTGRLVETLVNEDRVAGFHTIQWNAGRHASGVYFYRLDAGVNSKTQKMILLK
;
A
#
# COMPACT_ATOMS: atom_id res chain seq x y z
N MET A 1 11.39 1.90 -12.80
CA MET A 1 10.54 3.09 -12.58
C MET A 1 9.84 2.98 -11.23
N PHE A 2 9.82 4.07 -10.49
CA PHE A 2 9.10 4.12 -9.23
C PHE A 2 7.61 4.34 -9.48
N ALA A 3 6.77 3.39 -9.09
CA ALA A 3 5.34 3.47 -9.33
C ALA A 3 4.57 2.76 -8.22
N LEU A 4 3.39 3.30 -7.92
CA LEU A 4 2.43 2.69 -7.01
C LEU A 4 1.11 2.57 -7.77
N TYR A 5 0.64 1.35 -7.95
CA TYR A 5 -0.52 1.07 -8.78
C TYR A 5 -1.80 1.03 -7.95
N PRO A 6 -2.97 1.27 -8.60
CA PRO A 6 -4.25 1.06 -7.92
C PRO A 6 -4.35 -0.37 -7.40
N ASN A 7 -4.86 -0.52 -6.18
CA ASN A 7 -5.09 -1.84 -5.60
C ASN A 7 -6.21 -2.57 -6.33
N TYR A 8 -6.17 -3.90 -6.29
CA TYR A 8 -7.19 -4.71 -6.93
C TYR A 8 -7.52 -5.91 -6.05
N PRO A 9 -8.79 -6.19 -5.80
CA PRO A 9 -9.97 -5.42 -6.19
C PRO A 9 -10.10 -4.11 -5.40
N ASN A 10 -10.88 -3.17 -5.94
CA ASN A 10 -11.21 -1.92 -5.28
C ASN A 10 -12.57 -1.44 -5.78
N PRO A 11 -13.63 -1.39 -4.96
CA PRO A 11 -13.66 -1.73 -3.52
C PRO A 11 -13.32 -3.20 -3.27
N PHE A 12 -12.90 -3.49 -2.04
CA PHE A 12 -12.47 -4.85 -1.68
C PHE A 12 -13.12 -5.32 -0.37
N ASN A 13 -13.17 -6.65 -0.18
CA ASN A 13 -13.80 -7.26 1.00
C ASN A 13 -13.22 -8.65 1.23
N PRO A 14 -12.42 -8.86 2.27
CA PRO A 14 -11.62 -7.85 2.98
C PRO A 14 -10.19 -7.80 2.46
N VAL A 15 -9.88 -8.50 1.35
CA VAL A 15 -8.53 -8.69 0.83
C VAL A 15 -8.33 -7.93 -0.46
N THR A 16 -7.20 -7.27 -0.59
CA THR A 16 -6.81 -6.59 -1.81
C THR A 16 -5.31 -6.78 -2.04
N ASN A 17 -4.87 -6.58 -3.27
CA ASN A 17 -3.47 -6.65 -3.64
C ASN A 17 -2.97 -5.27 -4.04
N ILE A 18 -1.80 -4.91 -3.51
CA ILE A 18 -1.14 -3.64 -3.78
C ILE A 18 0.13 -3.94 -4.55
N ARG A 19 0.28 -3.35 -5.72
CA ARG A 19 1.44 -3.57 -6.57
C ARG A 19 2.24 -2.30 -6.69
N PHE A 20 3.56 -2.43 -6.63
CA PHE A 20 4.47 -1.29 -6.84
C PHE A 20 5.70 -1.74 -7.59
N SER A 21 6.44 -0.78 -8.13
CA SER A 21 7.69 -1.05 -8.81
C SER A 21 8.78 -0.12 -8.32
N LEU A 22 10.01 -0.64 -8.31
CA LEU A 22 11.20 0.08 -7.85
C LEU A 22 12.22 0.14 -8.99
N PRO A 23 12.86 1.31 -9.20
CA PRO A 23 13.89 1.43 -10.23
C PRO A 23 15.22 0.79 -9.83
N GLU A 24 15.44 0.61 -8.53
CA GLU A 24 16.69 0.07 -8.00
C GLU A 24 16.43 -0.61 -6.66
N ASN A 25 17.43 -1.35 -6.20
CA ASN A 25 17.36 -1.96 -4.86
C ASN A 25 17.40 -0.85 -3.83
N GLN A 26 16.43 -0.86 -2.92
CA GLN A 26 16.38 0.17 -1.88
C GLN A 26 15.44 -0.21 -0.76
N LYS A 27 15.55 0.50 0.36
CA LYS A 27 14.63 0.32 1.46
C LYS A 27 13.30 0.98 1.12
N VAL A 28 12.20 0.28 1.40
CA VAL A 28 10.85 0.78 1.16
C VAL A 28 9.99 0.64 2.40
N SER A 29 9.02 1.53 2.50
CA SER A 29 7.99 1.49 3.52
C SER A 29 6.65 1.62 2.84
N LEU A 30 5.74 0.69 3.13
CA LEU A 30 4.37 0.72 2.63
C LEU A 30 3.44 0.71 3.82
N GLY A 31 2.74 1.81 4.06
CA GLY A 31 1.86 1.98 5.20
C GLY A 31 0.42 2.22 4.79
N ILE A 32 -0.50 1.79 5.65
CA ILE A 32 -1.93 2.00 5.49
C ILE A 32 -2.37 3.09 6.46
N TYR A 33 -3.12 4.06 5.97
CA TYR A 33 -3.56 5.22 6.75
C TYR A 33 -5.07 5.36 6.71
N SER A 34 -5.65 5.82 7.82
CA SER A 34 -7.06 6.15 7.89
C SER A 34 -7.33 7.49 7.20
N VAL A 35 -8.61 7.86 7.06
CA VAL A 35 -9.00 9.13 6.45
C VAL A 35 -8.47 10.35 7.23
N THR A 36 -8.16 10.17 8.51
CA THR A 36 -7.61 11.26 9.32
C THR A 36 -6.09 11.35 9.22
N GLY A 37 -5.47 10.48 8.41
CA GLY A 37 -4.02 10.49 8.23
C GLY A 37 -3.25 9.67 9.25
N ARG A 38 -3.95 8.90 10.10
CA ARG A 38 -3.30 8.09 11.11
C ARG A 38 -2.83 6.76 10.52
N LEU A 39 -1.59 6.37 10.79
CA LEU A 39 -1.07 5.07 10.38
C LEU A 39 -1.80 3.98 11.14
N VAL A 40 -2.44 3.06 10.42
CA VAL A 40 -3.16 1.94 11.02
C VAL A 40 -2.43 0.62 10.88
N GLU A 41 -1.55 0.50 9.89
CA GLU A 41 -0.78 -0.73 9.69
C GLU A 41 0.40 -0.47 8.77
N THR A 42 1.52 -1.14 9.02
CA THR A 42 2.69 -1.12 8.13
C THR A 42 2.79 -2.48 7.45
N LEU A 43 2.74 -2.49 6.12
CA LEU A 43 2.77 -3.73 5.36
C LEU A 43 4.19 -4.13 4.96
N VAL A 44 5.03 -3.16 4.64
CA VAL A 44 6.42 -3.38 4.25
C VAL A 44 7.29 -2.33 4.93
N ASN A 45 8.42 -2.76 5.46
CA ASN A 45 9.43 -1.85 6.00
C ASN A 45 10.77 -2.59 5.98
N GLU A 46 11.33 -2.71 4.77
CA GLU A 46 12.56 -3.49 4.55
C GLU A 46 13.15 -3.15 3.18
N ASP A 47 14.35 -3.68 2.96
CA ASP A 47 14.99 -3.57 1.65
C ASP A 47 14.29 -4.48 0.65
N ARG A 48 14.09 -3.97 -0.56
CA ARG A 48 13.51 -4.71 -1.67
C ARG A 48 14.35 -4.50 -2.91
N VAL A 49 14.37 -5.51 -3.78
CA VAL A 49 15.12 -5.44 -5.04
C VAL A 49 14.36 -4.64 -6.08
N ALA A 50 15.06 -4.15 -7.09
CA ALA A 50 14.44 -3.50 -8.24
C ALA A 50 13.41 -4.42 -8.89
N GLY A 51 12.36 -3.85 -9.47
CA GLY A 51 11.33 -4.59 -10.17
C GLY A 51 9.97 -4.45 -9.54
N PHE A 52 9.09 -5.39 -9.88
CA PHE A 52 7.70 -5.37 -9.43
C PHE A 52 7.53 -6.19 -8.14
N HIS A 53 6.66 -5.68 -7.27
CA HIS A 53 6.30 -6.34 -6.02
C HIS A 53 4.80 -6.29 -5.83
N THR A 54 4.23 -7.34 -5.27
CA THR A 54 2.80 -7.39 -4.93
C THR A 54 2.67 -7.78 -3.47
N ILE A 55 1.92 -6.98 -2.73
CA ILE A 55 1.67 -7.20 -1.31
C ILE A 55 0.17 -7.38 -1.12
N GLN A 56 -0.22 -8.46 -0.47
CA GLN A 56 -1.62 -8.69 -0.14
C GLN A 56 -1.94 -8.09 1.22
N TRP A 57 -3.05 -7.38 1.30
CA TRP A 57 -3.54 -6.85 2.57
C TRP A 57 -4.89 -7.43 2.90
N ASN A 58 -4.99 -8.00 4.11
CA ASN A 58 -6.25 -8.48 4.66
C ASN A 58 -6.71 -7.50 5.72
N ALA A 59 -7.77 -6.75 5.40
CA ALA A 59 -8.31 -5.70 6.27
C ALA A 59 -9.46 -6.20 7.14
N GLY A 60 -9.53 -7.49 7.41
CA GLY A 60 -10.66 -8.09 8.14
C GLY A 60 -10.90 -7.52 9.52
N ARG A 61 -9.87 -6.93 10.14
CA ARG A 61 -9.98 -6.32 11.47
C ARG A 61 -10.43 -4.87 11.44
N HIS A 62 -10.46 -4.26 10.25
CA HIS A 62 -10.70 -2.83 10.12
C HIS A 62 -12.15 -2.58 9.71
N ALA A 63 -12.66 -1.40 10.06
CA ALA A 63 -14.01 -0.99 9.70
C ALA A 63 -14.07 -0.65 8.22
N SER A 64 -15.25 -0.85 7.62
CA SER A 64 -15.53 -0.40 6.27
C SER A 64 -15.26 1.09 6.14
N GLY A 65 -14.74 1.52 5.00
CA GLY A 65 -14.48 2.93 4.76
C GLY A 65 -13.33 3.15 3.82
N VAL A 66 -12.89 4.41 3.77
CA VAL A 66 -11.81 4.84 2.91
C VAL A 66 -10.49 4.73 3.65
N TYR A 67 -9.48 4.19 2.97
CA TYR A 67 -8.11 4.11 3.46
C TYR A 67 -7.17 4.62 2.38
N PHE A 68 -5.98 5.03 2.82
CA PHE A 68 -4.90 5.41 1.91
C PHE A 68 -3.72 4.49 2.15
N TYR A 69 -2.97 4.21 1.10
CA TYR A 69 -1.69 3.51 1.27
C TYR A 69 -0.60 4.34 0.63
N ARG A 70 0.51 4.45 1.34
CA ARG A 70 1.63 5.28 0.92
C ARG A 70 2.89 4.45 0.83
N LEU A 71 3.57 4.57 -0.31
CA LEU A 71 4.85 3.94 -0.57
C LEU A 71 5.94 5.00 -0.50
N ASP A 72 6.90 4.79 0.38
CA ASP A 72 8.08 5.64 0.52
C ASP A 72 9.31 4.83 0.14
N ALA A 73 10.15 5.39 -0.74
CA ALA A 73 11.37 4.75 -1.19
C ALA A 73 12.41 5.84 -1.47
N GLY A 74 13.38 6.00 -0.57
CA GLY A 74 14.35 7.08 -0.65
C GLY A 74 13.64 8.43 -0.57
N VAL A 75 13.85 9.28 -1.58
CA VAL A 75 13.20 10.60 -1.65
C VAL A 75 11.84 10.55 -2.33
N ASN A 76 11.46 9.39 -2.85
CA ASN A 76 10.20 9.23 -3.58
C ASN A 76 9.07 8.79 -2.66
N SER A 77 7.88 9.33 -2.88
CA SER A 77 6.69 8.96 -2.12
C SER A 77 5.47 9.04 -3.03
N LYS A 78 4.61 8.04 -2.95
CA LYS A 78 3.33 8.02 -3.68
C LYS A 78 2.25 7.48 -2.78
N THR A 79 1.03 7.98 -2.98
CA THR A 79 -0.15 7.60 -2.19
C THR A 79 -1.32 7.29 -3.11
N GLN A 80 -2.08 6.27 -2.75
CA GLN A 80 -3.30 5.88 -3.45
C GLN A 80 -4.43 5.71 -2.44
N LYS A 81 -5.66 5.80 -2.94
CA LYS A 81 -6.86 5.63 -2.12
C LYS A 81 -7.52 4.30 -2.44
N MET A 82 -8.12 3.67 -1.41
CA MET A 82 -8.86 2.43 -1.57
C MET A 82 -10.09 2.43 -0.69
N ILE A 83 -11.05 1.57 -1.02
CA ILE A 83 -12.34 1.48 -0.31
C ILE A 83 -12.55 0.05 0.16
N LEU A 84 -12.74 -0.09 1.47
CA LEU A 84 -13.08 -1.38 2.09
C LEU A 84 -14.59 -1.43 2.31
N LEU A 85 -15.23 -2.41 1.70
CA LEU A 85 -16.66 -2.67 1.86
C LEU A 85 -16.85 -4.05 2.48
N LYS A 86 -17.32 -4.09 3.68
CA LYS A 86 -17.58 -5.36 4.37
C LYS A 86 -19.05 -5.70 4.36
#